data_5267042c9683a3d1bbe7b2c81c5280eb
#
_entry.id   5267042c9683a3d1bbe7b2c81c5280eb
#
_cell.length_a   1.000
_cell.length_b   1.000
_cell.length_c   1.000
_cell.angle_alpha   90.00
_cell.angle_beta   90.00
_cell.angle_gamma   90.00
#
_symmetry.space_group_name_H-M   'P 1'
#
loop_
_entity.id
_entity.type
_entity.pdbx_description
1 polymer ?
#
loop_
_entity_poly.entity_id
_entity_poly.type
_entity_poly.pdbx_seq_one_letter_code
_entity_poly.pdbx_strand_id
1 'polypeptide(L)'
;MDWTDGFMKGPHVGRFNMIRECTNHGYYADDDLCPACNAEGRFIMRTGERNSLARRLALVLRHAPEKFDLEMDINGWVDVKDIVRQFKKQGGKRNHWLRPHHLSAVVETDPKGRYDIRGNTIRATYGHTV
;
A
#
# COMPACT_ATOMS: atom_id res chain seq x y z
N MET A 1 2.47 28.40 -9.01
CA MET A 1 2.17 28.22 -9.63
C MET A 1 2.09 27.68 -9.71
N ASP A 2 2.04 27.28 -9.22
CA ASP A 2 1.70 26.70 -9.55
C ASP A 2 1.76 26.06 -9.21
N TRP A 3 1.63 25.96 -8.69
CA TRP A 3 1.35 25.32 -8.88
C TRP A 3 0.87 25.09 -9.37
N THR A 4 0.86 25.16 -9.43
CA THR A 4 0.32 25.00 -10.37
C THR A 4 0.37 24.97 -11.16
N ASP A 5 0.41 25.24 -11.11
CA ASP A 5 0.38 25.22 -12.22
C ASP A 5 0.91 24.99 -12.54
N GLY A 6 1.23 24.97 -12.19
CA GLY A 6 1.34 24.83 -12.77
C GLY A 6 2.09 24.36 -12.64
N PHE A 7 2.30 24.26 -12.24
CA PHE A 7 2.68 24.21 -12.62
C PHE A 7 3.11 23.95 -12.77
N MET A 8 3.20 24.34 -12.40
CA MET A 8 3.33 24.35 -12.84
C MET A 8 3.42 24.01 -13.16
N LYS A 9 3.51 23.96 -12.94
CA LYS A 9 3.38 23.39 -13.51
C LYS A 9 3.42 22.52 -13.42
N GLY A 10 3.66 22.25 -12.70
CA GLY A 10 3.14 21.33 -12.27
C GLY A 10 2.79 19.91 -12.59
N PRO A 11 2.67 19.49 -13.78
CA PRO A 11 2.20 18.14 -14.12
C PRO A 11 3.06 17.02 -13.57
N HIS A 12 4.32 17.25 -13.42
CA HIS A 12 5.25 16.22 -12.93
C HIS A 12 5.04 15.86 -11.46
N VAL A 13 4.48 16.76 -10.69
CA VAL A 13 4.23 16.50 -9.28
C VAL A 13 3.26 15.32 -9.11
N GLY A 14 2.23 15.28 -9.93
CA GLY A 14 1.26 14.17 -9.87
C GLY A 14 1.89 12.84 -10.19
N ARG A 15 2.83 12.81 -11.14
CA ARG A 15 3.50 11.56 -11.53
C ARG A 15 4.39 11.02 -10.43
N PHE A 16 5.10 11.89 -9.72
CA PHE A 16 6.01 11.48 -8.67
C PHE A 16 5.29 11.11 -7.37
N ASN A 17 4.00 11.41 -7.28
CA ASN A 17 3.20 11.07 -6.10
C ASN A 17 2.32 9.84 -6.33
N MET A 18 2.83 8.88 -7.09
CA MET A 18 2.10 7.67 -7.45
C MET A 18 2.92 6.44 -7.17
N ILE A 19 2.20 5.34 -6.91
CA ILE A 19 2.77 4.00 -6.90
C ILE A 19 2.40 3.38 -8.25
N ARG A 20 3.38 2.81 -8.91
CA ARG A 20 3.22 2.16 -10.22
C ARG A 20 3.74 0.74 -10.17
N GLU A 21 3.37 -0.04 -11.16
CA GLU A 21 3.83 -1.41 -11.27
C GLU A 21 4.46 -1.65 -12.63
N CYS A 22 5.71 -2.11 -12.63
CA CYS A 22 6.35 -2.65 -13.82
C CYS A 22 6.02 -4.12 -13.93
N THR A 23 5.59 -4.57 -15.10
CA THR A 23 5.22 -5.96 -15.32
C THR A 23 6.35 -6.93 -14.97
N ASN A 24 7.60 -6.51 -15.20
CA ASN A 24 8.76 -7.38 -15.02
C ASN A 24 9.51 -7.19 -13.70
N HIS A 25 9.30 -6.05 -13.02
CA HIS A 25 10.10 -5.69 -11.84
C HIS A 25 9.30 -5.34 -10.60
N GLY A 26 7.96 -5.41 -10.68
CA GLY A 26 7.11 -5.17 -9.53
C GLY A 26 6.81 -3.70 -9.28
N TYR A 27 6.45 -3.40 -8.06
CA TYR A 27 5.96 -2.06 -7.69
C TYR A 27 7.12 -1.11 -7.42
N TYR A 28 6.91 0.16 -7.75
CA TYR A 28 7.88 1.20 -7.43
C TYR A 28 7.13 2.51 -7.12
N ALA A 29 7.81 3.40 -6.43
CA ALA A 29 7.23 4.65 -5.93
C ALA A 29 8.03 5.83 -6.45
N ASP A 30 7.33 6.96 -6.59
CA ASP A 30 7.96 8.27 -6.77
C ASP A 30 8.81 8.39 -8.02
N ASP A 31 8.46 7.65 -9.06
CA ASP A 31 9.16 7.70 -10.34
C ASP A 31 8.15 7.47 -11.45
N ASP A 32 8.41 8.06 -12.60
CA ASP A 32 7.61 7.87 -13.81
C ASP A 32 7.87 6.52 -14.45
N LEU A 33 9.13 6.14 -14.43
CA LEU A 33 9.61 4.96 -15.14
C LEU A 33 10.21 3.98 -14.15
N CYS A 34 10.12 2.70 -14.49
CA CYS A 34 10.70 1.65 -13.67
C CYS A 34 12.21 1.90 -13.49
N PRO A 35 12.70 1.98 -12.26
CA PRO A 35 14.12 2.24 -12.04
C PRO A 35 15.04 1.14 -12.55
N ALA A 36 14.49 -0.06 -12.80
CA ALA A 36 15.30 -1.18 -13.29
C ALA A 36 15.39 -1.24 -14.82
N CYS A 37 14.32 -0.87 -15.53
CA CYS A 37 14.28 -1.06 -16.98
C CYS A 37 13.75 0.13 -17.78
N ASN A 38 13.39 1.22 -17.11
CA ASN A 38 12.86 2.44 -17.74
C ASN A 38 11.52 2.25 -18.45
N ALA A 39 10.83 1.16 -18.22
CA ALA A 39 9.48 0.98 -18.77
C ALA A 39 8.50 1.85 -17.98
N GLU A 40 7.45 2.31 -18.66
CA GLU A 40 6.39 3.04 -17.99
C GLU A 40 5.46 2.03 -17.31
N GLY A 41 5.41 2.09 -15.98
CA GLY A 41 4.56 1.21 -15.21
C GLY A 41 3.11 1.69 -15.18
N ARG A 42 2.20 0.76 -14.88
CA ARG A 42 0.80 1.11 -14.75
C ARG A 42 0.54 1.75 -13.39
N PHE A 43 -0.44 2.64 -13.35
CA PHE A 43 -0.85 3.27 -12.10
C PHE A 43 -1.48 2.24 -11.16
N ILE A 44 -1.09 2.29 -9.89
CA ILE A 44 -1.67 1.43 -8.85
C ILE A 44 -2.46 2.26 -7.83
N MET A 45 -1.83 3.28 -7.25
CA MET A 45 -2.49 4.16 -6.28
C MET A 45 -1.64 5.40 -6.08
N ARG A 46 -2.22 6.39 -5.44
CA ARG A 46 -1.49 7.60 -5.09
C ARG A 46 -0.69 7.37 -3.82
N THR A 47 0.40 8.12 -3.68
CA THR A 47 1.25 8.03 -2.50
C THR A 47 0.48 8.34 -1.21
N GLY A 48 -0.44 9.30 -1.25
CA GLY A 48 -1.28 9.59 -0.08
C GLY A 48 -2.16 8.41 0.31
N GLU A 49 -2.70 7.71 -0.68
CA GLU A 49 -3.50 6.50 -0.43
C GLU A 49 -2.63 5.39 0.16
N ARG A 50 -1.41 5.23 -0.38
CA ARG A 50 -0.47 4.25 0.17
C ARG A 50 -0.14 4.56 1.63
N ASN A 51 0.13 5.82 1.94
CA ASN A 51 0.48 6.21 3.30
C ASN A 51 -0.67 5.97 4.27
N SER A 52 -1.88 6.29 3.86
CA SER A 52 -3.07 6.05 4.66
C SER A 52 -3.27 4.56 4.91
N LEU A 53 -3.13 3.76 3.86
CA LEU A 53 -3.27 2.31 3.94
C LEU A 53 -2.19 1.71 4.83
N ALA A 54 -0.96 2.20 4.72
CA ALA A 54 0.15 1.71 5.55
C ALA A 54 -0.10 1.98 7.04
N ARG A 55 -0.65 3.16 7.37
CA ARG A 55 -0.98 3.47 8.77
C ARG A 55 -2.06 2.54 9.30
N ARG A 56 -3.08 2.25 8.50
CA ARG A 56 -4.15 1.34 8.92
C ARG A 56 -3.63 -0.08 9.06
N LEU A 57 -2.75 -0.52 8.17
CA LEU A 57 -2.11 -1.82 8.30
C LEU A 57 -1.29 -1.92 9.58
N ALA A 58 -0.55 -0.88 9.91
CA ALA A 58 0.22 -0.85 11.14
C ALA A 58 -0.68 -1.00 12.36
N LEU A 59 -1.79 -0.29 12.38
CA LEU A 59 -2.75 -0.39 13.47
C LEU A 59 -3.29 -1.80 13.62
N VAL A 60 -3.74 -2.39 12.52
CA VAL A 60 -4.32 -3.73 12.52
C VAL A 60 -3.30 -4.79 12.92
N LEU A 61 -2.13 -4.76 12.28
CA LEU A 61 -1.16 -5.85 12.41
C LEU A 61 -0.33 -5.78 13.69
N ARG A 62 -0.19 -4.58 14.27
CA ARG A 62 0.64 -4.42 15.47
C ARG A 62 -0.16 -4.34 16.75
N HIS A 63 -1.38 -3.79 16.70
CA HIS A 63 -2.04 -3.39 17.92
C HIS A 63 -3.42 -3.98 18.12
N ALA A 64 -4.24 -4.08 17.09
CA ALA A 64 -5.65 -4.34 17.32
C ALA A 64 -6.33 -5.08 16.17
N PRO A 65 -5.90 -6.32 15.84
CA PRO A 65 -6.58 -7.08 14.79
C PRO A 65 -8.05 -7.36 15.17
N GLU A 66 -8.35 -7.59 16.43
CA GLU A 66 -9.70 -7.90 16.89
C GLU A 66 -10.67 -6.74 16.69
N LYS A 67 -10.20 -5.50 16.70
CA LYS A 67 -11.07 -4.34 16.46
C LYS A 67 -11.56 -4.29 15.01
N PHE A 68 -10.89 -5.00 14.12
CA PHE A 68 -11.26 -5.06 12.71
C PHE A 68 -11.85 -6.41 12.34
N ASP A 69 -12.18 -7.21 13.35
CA ASP A 69 -12.77 -8.54 13.17
C ASP A 69 -11.88 -9.42 12.30
N LEU A 70 -10.59 -9.43 12.59
CA LEU A 70 -9.59 -10.18 11.86
C LEU A 70 -8.94 -11.22 12.74
N GLU A 71 -8.67 -12.38 12.16
CA GLU A 71 -7.99 -13.46 12.82
C GLU A 71 -6.50 -13.40 12.50
N MET A 72 -5.69 -13.44 13.55
CA MET A 72 -4.24 -13.43 13.42
C MET A 72 -3.72 -14.74 14.00
N ASP A 73 -2.85 -15.44 13.26
CA ASP A 73 -2.29 -16.65 13.79
C ASP A 73 -1.19 -16.36 14.82
N ILE A 74 -0.63 -17.42 15.41
CA ILE A 74 0.35 -17.29 16.49
C ILE A 74 1.63 -16.57 16.01
N ASN A 75 1.89 -16.59 14.71
CA ASN A 75 3.08 -15.96 14.14
C ASN A 75 2.79 -14.56 13.60
N GLY A 76 1.59 -14.05 13.78
CA GLY A 76 1.22 -12.71 13.37
C GLY A 76 0.67 -12.58 11.97
N TRP A 77 0.41 -13.69 11.29
CA TRP A 77 -0.09 -13.65 9.92
C TRP A 77 -1.60 -13.45 9.89
N VAL A 78 -2.04 -12.58 8.99
CA VAL A 78 -3.46 -12.29 8.75
C VAL A 78 -3.73 -12.45 7.26
N ASP A 79 -4.91 -12.96 6.91
CA ASP A 79 -5.30 -13.15 5.52
C ASP A 79 -5.51 -11.80 4.84
N VAL A 80 -4.83 -11.60 3.71
CA VAL A 80 -4.91 -10.34 2.95
C VAL A 80 -6.34 -10.06 2.48
N LYS A 81 -7.05 -11.09 2.01
CA LYS A 81 -8.42 -10.91 1.53
C LYS A 81 -9.35 -10.46 2.65
N ASP A 82 -9.14 -10.96 3.86
CA ASP A 82 -9.94 -10.55 5.01
C ASP A 82 -9.69 -9.09 5.35
N ILE A 83 -8.43 -8.66 5.29
CA ILE A 83 -8.10 -7.24 5.52
C ILE A 83 -8.80 -6.36 4.49
N VAL A 84 -8.71 -6.71 3.22
CA VAL A 84 -9.35 -5.94 2.15
C VAL A 84 -10.85 -5.86 2.39
N ARG A 85 -11.47 -6.99 2.71
CA ARG A 85 -12.92 -7.04 2.96
C ARG A 85 -13.31 -6.14 4.12
N GLN A 86 -12.59 -6.18 5.22
CA GLN A 86 -12.91 -5.38 6.39
C GLN A 86 -12.66 -3.89 6.15
N PHE A 87 -11.58 -3.55 5.46
CA PHE A 87 -11.30 -2.16 5.13
C PHE A 87 -12.36 -1.57 4.21
N LYS A 88 -12.84 -2.36 3.23
CA LYS A 88 -13.92 -1.91 2.35
C LYS A 88 -15.22 -1.73 3.12
N LYS A 89 -15.53 -2.65 4.01
CA LYS A 89 -16.74 -2.59 4.82
C LYS A 89 -16.74 -1.35 5.71
N GLN A 90 -15.63 -1.03 6.34
CA GLN A 90 -15.53 0.10 7.26
C GLN A 90 -15.40 1.44 6.55
N GLY A 91 -14.69 1.47 5.43
CA GLY A 91 -14.45 2.69 4.68
C GLY A 91 -15.55 3.07 3.71
N GLY A 92 -16.47 2.18 3.44
CA GLY A 92 -17.54 2.44 2.49
C GLY A 92 -16.99 2.78 1.12
N LYS A 93 -17.55 3.80 0.48
CA LYS A 93 -17.17 4.18 -0.87
C LYS A 93 -15.70 4.57 -1.02
N ARG A 94 -15.10 5.06 0.04
CA ARG A 94 -13.69 5.51 0.00
C ARG A 94 -12.72 4.39 -0.28
N ASN A 95 -13.10 3.14 0.04
CA ASN A 95 -12.21 2.00 -0.13
C ASN A 95 -12.68 1.02 -1.20
N HIS A 96 -13.62 1.44 -2.06
CA HIS A 96 -14.13 0.57 -3.14
C HIS A 96 -13.02 0.12 -4.09
N TRP A 97 -12.01 0.95 -4.28
CA TRP A 97 -10.90 0.64 -5.19
C TRP A 97 -9.97 -0.43 -4.65
N LEU A 98 -10.01 -0.69 -3.36
CA LEU A 98 -9.03 -1.54 -2.69
C LEU A 98 -9.13 -2.99 -3.15
N ARG A 99 -7.97 -3.56 -3.47
CA ARG A 99 -7.82 -4.97 -3.88
C ARG A 99 -6.59 -5.54 -3.19
N PRO A 100 -6.44 -6.86 -3.15
CA PRO A 100 -5.26 -7.47 -2.50
C PRO A 100 -3.93 -6.97 -3.02
N HIS A 101 -3.83 -6.70 -4.33
CA HIS A 101 -2.54 -6.24 -4.88
C HIS A 101 -2.12 -4.87 -4.37
N HIS A 102 -3.06 -4.07 -3.87
CA HIS A 102 -2.70 -2.79 -3.25
C HIS A 102 -1.93 -3.00 -1.94
N LEU A 103 -2.26 -4.06 -1.19
CA LEU A 103 -1.48 -4.39 0.01
C LEU A 103 -0.08 -4.85 -0.36
N SER A 104 0.04 -5.64 -1.43
CA SER A 104 1.36 -6.04 -1.94
C SER A 104 2.19 -4.81 -2.32
N ALA A 105 1.55 -3.82 -2.96
CA ALA A 105 2.24 -2.60 -3.33
C ALA A 105 2.74 -1.83 -2.11
N VAL A 106 1.95 -1.77 -1.03
CA VAL A 106 2.40 -1.14 0.22
C VAL A 106 3.63 -1.84 0.76
N VAL A 107 3.61 -3.17 0.80
CA VAL A 107 4.73 -3.96 1.33
C VAL A 107 5.99 -3.73 0.51
N GLU A 108 5.90 -3.81 -0.81
CA GLU A 108 7.07 -3.71 -1.68
C GLU A 108 7.64 -2.31 -1.75
N THR A 109 6.83 -1.28 -1.52
CA THR A 109 7.30 0.11 -1.57
C THR A 109 7.55 0.70 -0.19
N ASP A 110 7.47 -0.09 0.87
CA ASP A 110 7.73 0.39 2.22
C ASP A 110 9.24 0.55 2.41
N PRO A 111 9.72 1.79 2.60
CA PRO A 111 11.17 2.01 2.71
C PRO A 111 11.79 1.40 3.97
N LYS A 112 10.98 1.11 4.98
CA LYS A 112 11.47 0.55 6.25
C LYS A 112 11.33 -0.95 6.36
N GLY A 113 10.71 -1.59 5.36
CA GLY A 113 10.56 -3.04 5.38
C GLY A 113 9.77 -3.56 6.55
N ARG A 114 8.69 -2.87 6.93
CA ARG A 114 7.95 -3.18 8.16
C ARG A 114 7.00 -4.35 8.04
N TYR A 115 6.79 -4.85 6.84
CA TYR A 115 5.80 -5.88 6.57
C TYR A 115 6.38 -7.00 5.74
N ASP A 116 5.90 -8.21 5.99
CA ASP A 116 6.14 -9.36 5.13
C ASP A 116 4.81 -9.80 4.51
N ILE A 117 4.88 -10.23 3.26
CA ILE A 117 3.73 -10.86 2.62
C ILE A 117 4.19 -12.23 2.09
N ARG A 118 3.37 -13.24 2.29
CA ARG A 118 3.68 -14.59 1.86
C ARG A 118 2.40 -15.25 1.39
N GLY A 119 2.31 -15.50 0.08
CA GLY A 119 1.09 -16.01 -0.50
C GLY A 119 -0.06 -15.04 -0.25
N ASN A 120 -1.08 -15.49 0.45
CA ASN A 120 -2.26 -14.69 0.74
C ASN A 120 -2.25 -14.09 2.15
N THR A 121 -1.11 -14.11 2.84
CA THR A 121 -1.04 -13.63 4.21
C THR A 121 -0.01 -12.53 4.36
N ILE A 122 -0.23 -11.66 5.35
CA ILE A 122 0.64 -10.52 5.63
C ILE A 122 0.86 -10.43 7.14
N ARG A 123 2.05 -9.97 7.54
CA ARG A 123 2.34 -9.69 8.95
C ARG A 123 3.27 -8.48 9.06
N ALA A 124 3.29 -7.88 10.25
CA ALA A 124 4.30 -6.89 10.60
C ALA A 124 5.59 -7.62 10.98
N THR A 125 6.72 -7.13 10.51
CA THR A 125 8.00 -7.77 10.77
C THR A 125 8.56 -7.41 12.14
N TYR A 126 8.10 -6.31 12.73
CA TYR A 126 8.52 -5.89 14.06
C TYR A 126 7.45 -4.99 14.67
N GLY A 127 7.65 -4.67 15.93
CA GLY A 127 6.73 -3.80 16.65
C GLY A 127 5.48 -4.49 17.17
N HIS A 128 5.48 -5.83 17.16
CA HIS A 128 4.41 -6.58 17.80
C HIS A 128 4.44 -6.37 19.29
N THR A 129 3.30 -6.02 19.84
CA THR A 129 3.09 -6.09 21.27
C THR A 129 2.66 -7.50 21.59
N VAL A 130 3.48 -8.16 22.29
CA VAL A 130 3.22 -9.56 22.65
C VAL A 130 2.35 -9.61 23.90
#